data_a73fb649c08dec60bbb59ebcf94f8b18
#
_entry.id   a73fb649c08dec60bbb59ebcf94f8b18
#
_cell.length_a   1.000
_cell.length_b   1.000
_cell.length_c   1.000
_cell.angle_alpha   90.00
_cell.angle_beta   90.00
_cell.angle_gamma   90.00
#
_symmetry.space_group_name_H-M   'P 1'
#
loop_
_entity.id
_entity.type
_entity.pdbx_description
1 polymer ?
#
loop_
_entity_poly.entity_id
_entity_poly.type
_entity_poly.pdbx_seq_one_letter_code
_entity_poly.pdbx_strand_id
1 'polypeptide(L)'
;MDGNMKRVLVIGGGGYCGSLLVPQLLDEGWDVTVYDILVWYGSAHLPTGNPKLRIIQGDVRDAAQIALACVGQDSVLHLACISNDASFELDERLSTSVNLESFEPVVIAAKKAGVKRFIFASSSSVYGVSDSPDVTEDHPLMPLTLYNKYKGMCEPLLSKHTDENFVGVIFRPATVCGYAPRQRLDLSVNILTNHAVNKRKITVFGGSQLRPNLHVQDYADLCKLLLAAPDEKIANQIFNCGFQNLSIMDIAKVVKKVVEEEFPENGSIPIEITSSDDLRSYHINSSKIKRALGFEPKHSVEDAVRGLCEAFRQGKLPDSFDDDRYYNVRTMKAVGAE
;
A
#
# COMPACT_ATOMS: atom_id res chain seq x y z
N MET A 1 -10.58 19.18 23.10
CA MET A 1 -10.54 18.52 21.77
C MET A 1 -10.63 19.63 20.76
N ASP A 2 -9.49 20.02 20.26
CA ASP A 2 -9.38 21.18 19.39
C ASP A 2 -9.97 20.90 18.02
N GLY A 3 -10.69 21.88 17.52
CA GLY A 3 -11.52 21.80 16.36
C GLY A 3 -10.82 21.26 15.14
N ASN A 4 -11.37 20.16 14.67
CA ASN A 4 -11.48 19.80 13.27
C ASN A 4 -10.19 19.81 12.42
N MET A 5 -9.20 18.96 12.82
CA MET A 5 -8.13 18.57 11.87
C MET A 5 -8.77 17.80 10.70
N LYS A 6 -8.97 18.48 9.57
CA LYS A 6 -9.58 17.88 8.37
C LYS A 6 -8.84 18.22 7.08
N ARG A 7 -7.61 18.70 7.18
CA ARG A 7 -6.75 18.96 6.00
C ARG A 7 -5.62 17.95 5.99
N VAL A 8 -5.55 17.16 4.95
CA VAL A 8 -4.56 16.09 4.83
C VAL A 8 -3.79 16.20 3.52
N LEU A 9 -2.47 16.13 3.62
CA LEU A 9 -1.58 15.92 2.50
C LEU A 9 -1.34 14.41 2.34
N VAL A 10 -1.79 13.85 1.23
CA VAL A 10 -1.54 12.46 0.85
C VAL A 10 -0.40 12.41 -0.17
N ILE A 11 0.79 12.08 0.29
CA ILE A 11 1.97 11.90 -0.56
C ILE A 11 1.90 10.50 -1.17
N GLY A 12 1.82 10.38 -2.49
CA GLY A 12 1.54 9.13 -3.19
C GLY A 12 0.03 8.83 -3.33
N GLY A 13 -0.81 9.88 -3.27
CA GLY A 13 -2.26 9.74 -3.35
C GLY A 13 -2.79 9.32 -4.72
N GLY A 14 -2.00 9.45 -5.78
CA GLY A 14 -2.30 8.93 -7.12
C GLY A 14 -1.99 7.43 -7.29
N GLY A 15 -1.45 6.77 -6.26
CA GLY A 15 -1.10 5.34 -6.30
C GLY A 15 -2.30 4.40 -6.09
N TYR A 16 -2.01 3.08 -6.01
CA TYR A 16 -3.01 2.02 -5.84
C TYR A 16 -3.92 2.22 -4.63
N CYS A 17 -3.34 2.35 -3.44
CA CYS A 17 -4.12 2.57 -2.22
C CYS A 17 -4.73 3.98 -2.17
N GLY A 18 -3.99 4.99 -2.63
CA GLY A 18 -4.45 6.37 -2.63
C GLY A 18 -5.66 6.61 -3.53
N SER A 19 -5.74 5.94 -4.69
CA SER A 19 -6.87 6.08 -5.62
C SER A 19 -8.21 5.62 -5.03
N LEU A 20 -8.19 4.71 -4.05
CA LEU A 20 -9.39 4.30 -3.31
C LEU A 20 -9.62 5.19 -2.07
N LEU A 21 -8.56 5.58 -1.38
CA LEU A 21 -8.63 6.34 -0.13
C LEU A 21 -9.06 7.80 -0.35
N VAL A 22 -8.48 8.46 -1.36
CA VAL A 22 -8.71 9.91 -1.58
C VAL A 22 -10.18 10.24 -1.79
N PRO A 23 -10.96 9.55 -2.65
CA PRO A 23 -12.39 9.80 -2.76
C PRO A 23 -13.14 9.64 -1.42
N GLN A 24 -12.81 8.61 -0.65
CA GLN A 24 -13.46 8.34 0.64
C GLN A 24 -13.19 9.44 1.68
N LEU A 25 -11.96 9.97 1.71
CA LEU A 25 -11.64 11.12 2.57
C LEU A 25 -12.46 12.36 2.20
N LEU A 26 -12.60 12.63 0.91
CA LEU A 26 -13.43 13.74 0.42
C LEU A 26 -14.91 13.57 0.79
N ASP A 27 -15.45 12.36 0.66
CA ASP A 27 -16.83 12.03 1.04
C ASP A 27 -17.06 12.17 2.55
N GLU A 28 -16.03 11.92 3.37
CA GLU A 28 -16.04 12.16 4.82
C GLU A 28 -15.81 13.65 5.20
N GLY A 29 -15.66 14.52 4.19
CA GLY A 29 -15.56 15.96 4.35
C GLY A 29 -14.16 16.50 4.59
N TRP A 30 -13.11 15.71 4.36
CA TRP A 30 -11.73 16.17 4.42
C TRP A 30 -11.39 17.10 3.25
N ASP A 31 -10.55 18.08 3.52
CA ASP A 31 -9.84 18.83 2.48
C ASP A 31 -8.55 18.04 2.17
N VAL A 32 -8.45 17.50 0.96
CA VAL A 32 -7.37 16.59 0.57
C VAL A 32 -6.44 17.27 -0.41
N THR A 33 -5.16 17.32 -0.08
CA THR A 33 -4.11 17.63 -1.04
C THR A 33 -3.39 16.34 -1.41
N VAL A 34 -3.41 15.97 -2.70
CA VAL A 34 -2.61 14.89 -3.25
C VAL A 34 -1.29 15.48 -3.76
N TYR A 35 -0.17 14.93 -3.31
CA TYR A 35 1.16 15.17 -3.88
C TYR A 35 1.68 13.87 -4.48
N ASP A 36 1.87 13.85 -5.79
CA ASP A 36 2.26 12.62 -6.49
C ASP A 36 3.02 12.97 -7.77
N ILE A 37 3.92 12.09 -8.20
CA ILE A 37 4.62 12.26 -9.46
C ILE A 37 3.69 12.14 -10.68
N LEU A 38 2.57 11.40 -10.55
CA LEU A 38 1.50 11.17 -11.54
C LEU A 38 1.96 10.61 -12.89
N VAL A 39 3.21 10.16 -12.97
CA VAL A 39 3.82 9.69 -14.22
C VAL A 39 3.14 8.44 -14.76
N TRP A 40 2.58 7.61 -13.87
CA TRP A 40 2.12 6.28 -14.24
C TRP A 40 0.68 6.27 -14.77
N TYR A 41 -0.18 7.14 -14.24
CA TYR A 41 -1.62 7.11 -14.55
C TYR A 41 -2.24 8.49 -14.72
N GLY A 42 -1.45 9.55 -14.58
CA GLY A 42 -2.01 10.89 -14.47
C GLY A 42 -2.94 11.00 -13.26
N SER A 43 -3.90 11.90 -13.34
CA SER A 43 -4.91 12.13 -12.29
C SER A 43 -6.32 11.67 -12.65
N ALA A 44 -6.51 10.98 -13.78
CA ALA A 44 -7.84 10.64 -14.32
C ALA A 44 -8.71 9.77 -13.40
N HIS A 45 -8.07 9.01 -12.50
CA HIS A 45 -8.75 8.16 -11.51
C HIS A 45 -9.06 8.89 -10.19
N LEU A 46 -8.65 10.15 -10.05
CA LEU A 46 -8.97 11.00 -8.90
C LEU A 46 -10.18 11.90 -9.22
N PRO A 47 -11.01 12.27 -8.23
CA PRO A 47 -12.21 13.08 -8.45
C PRO A 47 -11.87 14.58 -8.65
N THR A 48 -11.22 14.91 -9.75
CA THR A 48 -10.63 16.23 -10.04
C THR A 48 -11.65 17.40 -10.02
N GLY A 49 -12.95 17.10 -10.13
CA GLY A 49 -14.02 18.10 -10.01
C GLY A 49 -14.41 18.45 -8.58
N ASN A 50 -13.87 17.78 -7.56
CA ASN A 50 -14.22 18.06 -6.17
C ASN A 50 -13.48 19.31 -5.66
N PRO A 51 -14.18 20.37 -5.15
CA PRO A 51 -13.56 21.62 -4.70
C PRO A 51 -12.66 21.45 -3.48
N LYS A 52 -12.78 20.34 -2.75
CA LYS A 52 -11.92 19.99 -1.60
C LYS A 52 -10.69 19.19 -1.98
N LEU A 53 -10.51 18.86 -3.28
CA LEU A 53 -9.33 18.17 -3.77
C LEU A 53 -8.37 19.15 -4.45
N ARG A 54 -7.16 19.21 -3.92
CA ARG A 54 -6.03 19.87 -4.59
C ARG A 54 -5.03 18.80 -5.04
N ILE A 55 -4.60 18.86 -6.29
CA ILE A 55 -3.57 17.94 -6.83
C ILE A 55 -2.33 18.76 -7.15
N ILE A 56 -1.19 18.30 -6.64
CA ILE A 56 0.15 18.85 -6.89
C ILE A 56 0.97 17.74 -7.54
N GLN A 57 1.34 17.93 -8.80
CA GLN A 57 2.32 17.05 -9.43
C GLN A 57 3.73 17.43 -8.96
N GLY A 58 4.44 16.46 -8.38
CA GLY A 58 5.79 16.70 -7.87
C GLY A 58 6.52 15.44 -7.46
N ASP A 59 7.81 15.59 -7.28
CA ASP A 59 8.72 14.52 -6.86
C ASP A 59 9.01 14.66 -5.36
N VAL A 60 8.96 13.57 -4.60
CA VAL A 60 9.25 13.55 -3.16
C VAL A 60 10.69 13.96 -2.82
N ARG A 61 11.59 13.93 -3.80
CA ARG A 61 12.98 14.41 -3.70
C ARG A 61 13.09 15.95 -3.71
N ASP A 62 12.05 16.64 -4.16
CA ASP A 62 11.99 18.10 -4.11
C ASP A 62 11.49 18.58 -2.73
N ALA A 63 12.43 18.72 -1.80
CA ALA A 63 12.14 19.16 -0.44
C ALA A 63 11.49 20.57 -0.37
N ALA A 64 11.77 21.45 -1.31
CA ALA A 64 11.20 22.79 -1.35
C ALA A 64 9.71 22.73 -1.76
N GLN A 65 9.37 21.95 -2.77
CA GLN A 65 7.98 21.76 -3.20
C GLN A 65 7.17 21.02 -2.13
N ILE A 66 7.77 20.01 -1.47
CA ILE A 66 7.14 19.32 -0.32
C ILE A 66 6.86 20.31 0.82
N ALA A 67 7.80 21.17 1.15
CA ALA A 67 7.59 22.18 2.21
C ALA A 67 6.39 23.08 1.90
N LEU A 68 6.24 23.52 0.65
CA LEU A 68 5.08 24.31 0.19
C LEU A 68 3.78 23.50 0.23
N ALA A 69 3.82 22.21 -0.12
CA ALA A 69 2.65 21.34 -0.07
C ALA A 69 2.16 21.09 1.37
N CYS A 70 3.08 21.10 2.35
CA CYS A 70 2.76 20.92 3.78
C CYS A 70 2.13 22.16 4.42
N VAL A 71 2.26 23.35 3.82
CA VAL A 71 1.71 24.59 4.41
C VAL A 71 0.19 24.50 4.57
N GLY A 72 -0.27 24.71 5.79
CA GLY A 72 -1.69 24.70 6.14
C GLY A 72 -2.29 23.29 6.24
N GLN A 73 -1.52 22.21 6.15
CA GLN A 73 -2.01 20.86 6.39
C GLN A 73 -2.00 20.52 7.88
N ASP A 74 -3.03 19.79 8.33
CA ASP A 74 -3.10 19.29 9.70
C ASP A 74 -2.36 17.96 9.84
N SER A 75 -2.45 17.13 8.79
CA SER A 75 -1.85 15.80 8.76
C SER A 75 -1.14 15.52 7.45
N VAL A 76 -0.12 14.67 7.50
CA VAL A 76 0.53 14.05 6.33
C VAL A 76 0.33 12.55 6.38
N LEU A 77 -0.11 11.97 5.28
CA LEU A 77 -0.13 10.53 5.05
C LEU A 77 0.87 10.19 3.93
N HIS A 78 1.97 9.55 4.31
CA HIS A 78 3.07 9.24 3.38
C HIS A 78 2.94 7.81 2.85
N LEU A 79 2.44 7.68 1.62
CA LEU A 79 2.25 6.41 0.90
C LEU A 79 3.23 6.26 -0.27
N ALA A 80 3.87 7.35 -0.71
CA ALA A 80 4.75 7.32 -1.87
C ALA A 80 5.97 6.43 -1.66
N CYS A 81 6.23 5.58 -2.61
CA CYS A 81 7.46 4.80 -2.72
C CYS A 81 7.55 4.14 -4.09
N ILE A 82 8.75 3.83 -4.56
CA ILE A 82 8.96 2.77 -5.54
C ILE A 82 8.69 1.47 -4.81
N SER A 83 7.55 0.84 -5.12
CA SER A 83 7.02 -0.27 -4.35
C SER A 83 7.29 -1.60 -5.04
N ASN A 84 7.59 -2.61 -4.27
CA ASN A 84 8.05 -3.97 -4.54
C ASN A 84 9.54 -4.08 -4.94
N ASP A 85 10.07 -5.27 -4.70
CA ASP A 85 11.50 -5.56 -4.88
C ASP A 85 11.94 -5.44 -6.35
N ALA A 86 11.16 -6.03 -7.26
CA ALA A 86 11.50 -6.04 -8.69
C ALA A 86 11.50 -4.64 -9.32
N SER A 87 10.66 -3.73 -8.86
CA SER A 87 10.69 -2.32 -9.30
C SER A 87 11.88 -1.58 -8.70
N PHE A 88 12.22 -1.89 -7.45
CA PHE A 88 13.34 -1.30 -6.74
C PHE A 88 14.68 -1.64 -7.41
N GLU A 89 14.86 -2.90 -7.82
CA GLU A 89 16.08 -3.42 -8.45
C GLU A 89 16.34 -2.90 -9.88
N LEU A 90 15.35 -2.27 -10.53
CA LEU A 90 15.54 -1.69 -11.86
C LEU A 90 16.57 -0.55 -11.86
N ASP A 91 16.51 0.30 -10.84
CA ASP A 91 17.48 1.37 -10.60
C ASP A 91 17.58 1.60 -9.08
N GLU A 92 18.63 1.03 -8.49
CA GLU A 92 18.87 1.13 -7.05
C GLU A 92 19.17 2.55 -6.60
N ARG A 93 19.81 3.38 -7.44
CA ARG A 93 20.13 4.76 -7.11
C ARG A 93 18.86 5.61 -7.05
N LEU A 94 18.03 5.53 -8.08
CA LEU A 94 16.72 6.16 -8.09
C LEU A 94 15.88 5.71 -6.89
N SER A 95 15.79 4.40 -6.69
CA SER A 95 15.00 3.80 -5.62
C SER A 95 15.51 4.22 -4.23
N THR A 96 16.82 4.33 -4.03
CA THR A 96 17.43 4.85 -2.80
C THR A 96 17.07 6.31 -2.57
N SER A 97 17.20 7.14 -3.61
CA SER A 97 16.88 8.56 -3.52
C SER A 97 15.40 8.82 -3.19
N VAL A 98 14.49 8.02 -3.77
CA VAL A 98 13.04 8.15 -3.56
C VAL A 98 12.59 7.55 -2.23
N ASN A 99 13.07 6.33 -1.86
CA ASN A 99 12.51 5.61 -0.73
C ASN A 99 13.21 5.90 0.61
N LEU A 100 14.47 6.31 0.61
CA LEU A 100 15.25 6.54 1.82
C LEU A 100 15.70 8.00 1.96
N GLU A 101 16.45 8.51 0.97
CA GLU A 101 17.11 9.82 1.11
C GLU A 101 16.11 10.98 1.17
N SER A 102 14.98 10.88 0.47
CA SER A 102 13.91 11.88 0.52
C SER A 102 13.12 11.87 1.83
N PHE A 103 13.10 10.74 2.55
CA PHE A 103 12.13 10.52 3.63
C PHE A 103 12.31 11.49 4.79
N GLU A 104 13.51 11.60 5.35
CA GLU A 104 13.76 12.50 6.48
C GLU A 104 13.58 13.99 6.11
N PRO A 105 14.04 14.48 4.95
CA PRO A 105 13.68 15.82 4.44
C PRO A 105 12.16 16.09 4.41
N VAL A 106 11.35 15.12 4.00
CA VAL A 106 9.89 15.23 3.99
C VAL A 106 9.34 15.35 5.42
N VAL A 107 9.80 14.53 6.36
CA VAL A 107 9.41 14.60 7.77
C VAL A 107 9.75 15.96 8.37
N ILE A 108 10.96 16.46 8.12
CA ILE A 108 11.44 17.77 8.61
C ILE A 108 10.59 18.90 8.01
N ALA A 109 10.28 18.83 6.71
CA ALA A 109 9.46 19.83 6.03
C ALA A 109 8.04 19.88 6.63
N ALA A 110 7.41 18.72 6.85
CA ALA A 110 6.09 18.63 7.49
C ALA A 110 6.10 19.23 8.89
N LYS A 111 7.06 18.86 9.73
CA LYS A 111 7.21 19.39 11.09
C LYS A 111 7.40 20.92 11.10
N LYS A 112 8.29 21.44 10.25
CA LYS A 112 8.54 22.88 10.12
C LYS A 112 7.32 23.67 9.62
N ALA A 113 6.47 23.05 8.78
CA ALA A 113 5.24 23.65 8.29
C ALA A 113 4.11 23.67 9.34
N GLY A 114 4.32 23.08 10.51
CA GLY A 114 3.34 23.02 11.61
C GLY A 114 2.32 21.91 11.48
N VAL A 115 2.57 20.91 10.63
CA VAL A 115 1.79 19.65 10.59
C VAL A 115 1.80 19.02 11.97
N LYS A 116 0.65 18.53 12.43
CA LYS A 116 0.49 17.93 13.76
C LYS A 116 0.68 16.41 13.75
N ARG A 117 0.34 15.76 12.65
CA ARG A 117 0.35 14.30 12.54
C ARG A 117 1.02 13.84 11.26
N PHE A 118 1.95 12.90 11.39
CA PHE A 118 2.62 12.25 10.26
C PHE A 118 2.41 10.75 10.32
N ILE A 119 1.75 10.19 9.32
CA ILE A 119 1.45 8.76 9.22
C ILE A 119 2.31 8.17 8.13
N PHE A 120 3.12 7.17 8.46
CA PHE A 120 4.01 6.51 7.52
C PHE A 120 3.57 5.08 7.23
N ALA A 121 3.37 4.77 5.95
CA ALA A 121 3.18 3.42 5.47
C ALA A 121 4.56 2.74 5.28
N SER A 122 4.96 1.95 6.27
CA SER A 122 6.08 1.03 6.18
C SER A 122 5.66 -0.26 5.44
N SER A 123 6.09 -1.42 5.83
CA SER A 123 5.71 -2.71 5.24
C SER A 123 5.93 -3.85 6.24
N SER A 124 5.08 -4.85 6.23
CA SER A 124 5.32 -6.09 6.99
C SER A 124 6.50 -6.91 6.45
N SER A 125 6.94 -6.65 5.23
CA SER A 125 8.11 -7.31 4.64
C SER A 125 9.45 -6.95 5.31
N VAL A 126 9.47 -5.92 6.18
CA VAL A 126 10.65 -5.55 6.97
C VAL A 126 11.11 -6.65 7.92
N TYR A 127 10.22 -7.59 8.29
CA TYR A 127 10.55 -8.71 9.15
C TYR A 127 11.40 -9.78 8.47
N GLY A 128 11.35 -9.86 7.13
CA GLY A 128 12.01 -10.93 6.39
C GLY A 128 11.41 -12.32 6.69
N VAL A 129 12.22 -13.38 6.57
CA VAL A 129 11.81 -14.74 6.93
C VAL A 129 11.88 -14.90 8.44
N SER A 130 10.85 -15.49 9.03
CA SER A 130 10.82 -15.81 10.45
C SER A 130 10.18 -17.16 10.69
N ASP A 131 10.84 -17.98 11.51
CA ASP A 131 10.32 -19.26 12.03
C ASP A 131 9.49 -19.06 13.32
N SER A 132 9.40 -17.83 13.84
CA SER A 132 8.56 -17.51 14.98
C SER A 132 7.09 -17.71 14.61
N PRO A 133 6.29 -18.43 15.41
CA PRO A 133 4.86 -18.59 15.15
C PRO A 133 4.08 -17.27 15.30
N ASP A 134 4.67 -16.27 15.96
CA ASP A 134 4.03 -15.00 16.29
C ASP A 134 4.98 -13.83 15.99
N VAL A 135 4.76 -13.14 14.88
CA VAL A 135 5.56 -12.00 14.43
C VAL A 135 4.82 -10.71 14.77
N THR A 136 5.11 -10.20 15.96
CA THR A 136 4.59 -8.91 16.47
C THR A 136 5.49 -7.74 16.10
N GLU A 137 5.11 -6.52 16.51
CA GLU A 137 5.88 -5.30 16.24
C GLU A 137 7.27 -5.27 16.92
N ASP A 138 7.44 -6.06 17.99
CA ASP A 138 8.71 -6.19 18.73
C ASP A 138 9.67 -7.21 18.10
N HIS A 139 9.22 -7.94 17.07
CA HIS A 139 10.07 -8.90 16.35
C HIS A 139 11.21 -8.17 15.64
N PRO A 140 12.45 -8.72 15.66
CA PRO A 140 13.59 -8.13 14.97
C PRO A 140 13.32 -7.95 13.46
N LEU A 141 13.81 -6.84 12.92
CA LEU A 141 13.74 -6.59 11.48
C LEU A 141 14.91 -7.29 10.78
N MET A 142 14.60 -8.22 9.88
CA MET A 142 15.57 -9.02 9.12
C MET A 142 15.28 -8.92 7.60
N PRO A 143 15.30 -7.70 7.04
CA PRO A 143 14.90 -7.47 5.65
C PRO A 143 15.82 -8.20 4.68
N LEU A 144 15.23 -8.88 3.67
CA LEU A 144 15.98 -9.63 2.66
C LEU A 144 16.37 -8.78 1.45
N THR A 145 15.64 -7.70 1.19
CA THR A 145 15.83 -6.86 0.01
C THR A 145 16.09 -5.41 0.40
N LEU A 146 16.64 -4.62 -0.51
CA LEU A 146 16.89 -3.20 -0.28
C LEU A 146 15.58 -2.42 -0.05
N TYR A 147 14.52 -2.76 -0.77
CA TYR A 147 13.19 -2.17 -0.55
C TYR A 147 12.74 -2.33 0.91
N ASN A 148 12.78 -3.57 1.41
CA ASN A 148 12.37 -3.89 2.77
C ASN A 148 13.28 -3.22 3.82
N LYS A 149 14.60 -3.23 3.56
CA LYS A 149 15.61 -2.58 4.41
C LYS A 149 15.33 -1.08 4.54
N TYR A 150 15.07 -0.40 3.44
CA TYR A 150 14.86 1.05 3.46
C TYR A 150 13.53 1.43 4.10
N LYS A 151 12.47 0.64 3.92
CA LYS A 151 11.23 0.81 4.69
C LYS A 151 11.49 0.76 6.20
N GLY A 152 12.24 -0.24 6.67
CA GLY A 152 12.63 -0.35 8.08
C GLY A 152 13.53 0.78 8.57
N MET A 153 14.47 1.27 7.73
CA MET A 153 15.37 2.39 8.08
C MET A 153 14.62 3.72 8.21
N CYS A 154 13.51 3.92 7.51
CA CYS A 154 12.69 5.13 7.62
C CYS A 154 11.94 5.22 8.97
N GLU A 155 11.65 4.10 9.61
CA GLU A 155 10.88 4.10 10.86
C GLU A 155 11.57 4.89 12.00
N PRO A 156 12.83 4.62 12.36
CA PRO A 156 13.52 5.41 13.36
C PRO A 156 13.76 6.85 12.95
N LEU A 157 13.81 7.15 11.63
CA LEU A 157 13.91 8.54 11.16
C LEU A 157 12.65 9.34 11.49
N LEU A 158 11.45 8.75 11.39
CA LEU A 158 10.23 9.41 11.85
C LEU A 158 10.19 9.52 13.37
N SER A 159 10.48 8.41 14.08
CA SER A 159 10.39 8.35 15.54
C SER A 159 11.25 9.41 16.24
N LYS A 160 12.45 9.69 15.73
CA LYS A 160 13.33 10.73 16.32
C LYS A 160 12.79 12.15 16.21
N HIS A 161 11.87 12.41 15.29
CA HIS A 161 11.24 13.73 15.10
C HIS A 161 9.91 13.88 15.85
N THR A 162 9.36 12.78 16.38
CA THR A 162 8.09 12.77 17.13
C THR A 162 8.27 13.47 18.49
N ASP A 163 7.35 14.39 18.81
CA ASP A 163 7.24 15.06 20.07
C ASP A 163 5.79 15.43 20.39
N GLU A 164 5.55 16.22 21.43
CA GLU A 164 4.21 16.66 21.86
C GLU A 164 3.45 17.50 20.84
N ASN A 165 4.15 18.12 19.88
CA ASN A 165 3.59 18.98 18.84
C ASN A 165 3.57 18.32 17.44
N PHE A 166 4.22 17.17 17.29
CA PHE A 166 4.34 16.42 16.03
C PHE A 166 4.24 14.92 16.28
N VAL A 167 3.06 14.38 16.09
CA VAL A 167 2.75 12.96 16.30
C VAL A 167 3.13 12.14 15.09
N GLY A 168 4.16 11.31 15.22
CA GLY A 168 4.52 10.28 14.24
C GLY A 168 3.86 8.94 14.56
N VAL A 169 3.26 8.30 13.57
CA VAL A 169 2.75 6.93 13.66
C VAL A 169 3.13 6.13 12.43
N ILE A 170 3.48 4.87 12.64
CA ILE A 170 3.93 3.95 11.61
C ILE A 170 2.98 2.77 11.55
N PHE A 171 2.60 2.35 10.35
CA PHE A 171 1.93 1.06 10.19
C PHE A 171 2.69 0.19 9.18
N ARG A 172 2.74 -1.11 9.46
CA ARG A 172 3.38 -2.14 8.64
C ARG A 172 2.27 -2.98 7.97
N PRO A 173 1.75 -2.54 6.81
CA PRO A 173 0.69 -3.27 6.13
C PRO A 173 1.20 -4.59 5.56
N ALA A 174 0.33 -5.58 5.55
CA ALA A 174 0.45 -6.79 4.75
C ALA A 174 0.39 -6.49 3.25
N THR A 175 0.62 -7.49 2.41
CA THR A 175 0.45 -7.37 0.96
C THR A 175 -0.99 -6.96 0.64
N VAL A 176 -1.15 -5.81 0.02
CA VAL A 176 -2.48 -5.26 -0.29
C VAL A 176 -3.06 -5.97 -1.51
N CYS A 177 -4.36 -6.29 -1.48
CA CYS A 177 -5.06 -6.96 -2.58
C CYS A 177 -6.46 -6.38 -2.80
N GLY A 178 -7.06 -6.69 -3.96
CA GLY A 178 -8.40 -6.26 -4.34
C GLY A 178 -8.41 -5.19 -5.43
N TYR A 179 -9.59 -4.73 -5.80
CA TYR A 179 -9.79 -3.72 -6.82
C TYR A 179 -9.63 -2.30 -6.28
N ALA A 180 -8.93 -1.46 -7.02
CA ALA A 180 -8.89 -0.01 -6.83
C ALA A 180 -8.85 0.70 -8.20
N PRO A 181 -9.30 1.98 -8.30
CA PRO A 181 -9.34 2.71 -9.57
C PRO A 181 -8.00 2.77 -10.30
N ARG A 182 -6.90 2.97 -9.57
CA ARG A 182 -5.54 2.75 -10.07
C ARG A 182 -5.13 1.32 -9.75
N GLN A 183 -5.50 0.39 -10.62
CA GLN A 183 -5.29 -1.04 -10.38
C GLN A 183 -3.83 -1.45 -10.49
N ARG A 184 -3.44 -2.45 -9.69
CA ARG A 184 -2.20 -3.21 -9.80
C ARG A 184 -2.50 -4.68 -10.02
N LEU A 185 -1.95 -5.24 -11.09
CA LEU A 185 -2.05 -6.67 -11.43
C LEU A 185 -0.73 -7.42 -11.25
N ASP A 186 0.24 -6.81 -10.55
CA ASP A 186 1.55 -7.38 -10.20
C ASP A 186 1.65 -7.83 -8.71
N LEU A 187 0.53 -7.84 -7.98
CA LEU A 187 0.42 -8.33 -6.61
C LEU A 187 -0.17 -9.74 -6.56
N SER A 188 0.24 -10.57 -5.61
CA SER A 188 -0.04 -12.02 -5.58
C SER A 188 -1.51 -12.39 -5.84
N VAL A 189 -2.45 -11.88 -5.05
CA VAL A 189 -3.89 -12.15 -5.24
C VAL A 189 -4.38 -11.63 -6.58
N ASN A 190 -3.99 -10.40 -6.92
CA ASN A 190 -4.49 -9.69 -8.11
C ASN A 190 -3.98 -10.36 -9.41
N ILE A 191 -2.69 -10.75 -9.48
CA ILE A 191 -2.13 -11.42 -10.67
C ILE A 191 -2.71 -12.81 -10.86
N LEU A 192 -2.87 -13.60 -9.78
CA LEU A 192 -3.46 -14.93 -9.86
C LEU A 192 -4.92 -14.86 -10.31
N THR A 193 -5.68 -13.85 -9.83
CA THR A 193 -7.06 -13.61 -10.28
C THR A 193 -7.11 -13.22 -11.76
N ASN A 194 -6.22 -12.31 -12.21
CA ASN A 194 -6.13 -11.94 -13.62
C ASN A 194 -5.82 -13.16 -14.51
N HIS A 195 -4.90 -14.02 -14.09
CA HIS A 195 -4.57 -15.25 -14.82
C HIS A 195 -5.77 -16.21 -14.86
N ALA A 196 -6.45 -16.41 -13.73
CA ALA A 196 -7.61 -17.30 -13.65
C ALA A 196 -8.75 -16.84 -14.57
N VAL A 197 -9.10 -15.55 -14.53
CA VAL A 197 -10.20 -14.98 -15.34
C VAL A 197 -9.85 -15.00 -16.83
N ASN A 198 -8.69 -14.48 -17.22
CA ASN A 198 -8.40 -14.17 -18.62
C ASN A 198 -7.55 -15.22 -19.34
N LYS A 199 -6.75 -16.04 -18.61
CA LYS A 199 -6.00 -17.17 -19.19
C LYS A 199 -6.63 -18.54 -18.88
N ARG A 200 -7.64 -18.56 -18.00
CA ARG A 200 -8.30 -19.80 -17.54
C ARG A 200 -7.33 -20.82 -16.94
N LYS A 201 -6.25 -20.33 -16.35
CA LYS A 201 -5.28 -21.13 -15.61
C LYS A 201 -4.53 -20.30 -14.60
N ILE A 202 -4.05 -20.94 -13.55
CA ILE A 202 -3.26 -20.31 -12.50
C ILE A 202 -1.88 -20.96 -12.50
N THR A 203 -0.80 -20.17 -12.62
CA THR A 203 0.57 -20.66 -12.45
C THR A 203 1.08 -20.22 -11.09
N VAL A 204 1.47 -21.16 -10.24
CA VAL A 204 2.01 -20.95 -8.91
C VAL A 204 3.51 -21.22 -8.94
N PHE A 205 4.31 -20.25 -8.54
CA PHE A 205 5.74 -20.39 -8.37
C PHE A 205 6.07 -20.76 -6.93
N GLY A 206 6.56 -21.98 -6.70
CA GLY A 206 6.77 -22.55 -5.37
C GLY A 206 5.46 -23.01 -4.73
N GLY A 207 4.86 -22.16 -3.89
CA GLY A 207 3.51 -22.37 -3.33
C GLY A 207 3.46 -22.42 -1.81
N SER A 208 4.50 -22.83 -1.11
CA SER A 208 4.55 -22.90 0.36
C SER A 208 4.82 -21.58 1.05
N GLN A 209 5.35 -20.60 0.31
CA GLN A 209 5.71 -19.28 0.85
C GLN A 209 4.49 -18.58 1.43
N LEU A 210 4.57 -18.16 2.68
CA LEU A 210 3.51 -17.41 3.34
C LEU A 210 3.53 -15.94 2.90
N ARG A 211 2.33 -15.39 2.74
CA ARG A 211 2.10 -13.96 2.53
C ARG A 211 0.97 -13.50 3.43
N PRO A 212 1.20 -12.51 4.27
CA PRO A 212 0.11 -11.82 4.93
C PRO A 212 -0.62 -10.96 3.90
N ASN A 213 -1.94 -10.93 3.98
CA ASN A 213 -2.80 -10.22 3.04
C ASN A 213 -3.68 -9.20 3.78
N LEU A 214 -3.96 -8.09 3.11
CA LEU A 214 -4.86 -7.05 3.56
C LEU A 214 -5.66 -6.53 2.36
N HIS A 215 -6.97 -6.50 2.49
CA HIS A 215 -7.82 -5.92 1.45
C HIS A 215 -7.59 -4.41 1.34
N VAL A 216 -7.60 -3.86 0.12
CA VAL A 216 -7.34 -2.43 -0.13
C VAL A 216 -8.37 -1.52 0.56
N GLN A 217 -9.61 -1.99 0.77
CA GLN A 217 -10.61 -1.26 1.55
C GLN A 217 -10.23 -1.18 3.03
N ASP A 218 -9.78 -2.29 3.62
CA ASP A 218 -9.31 -2.30 5.02
C ASP A 218 -8.06 -1.44 5.21
N TYR A 219 -7.20 -1.38 4.18
CA TYR A 219 -6.08 -0.43 4.17
C TYR A 219 -6.57 1.04 4.20
N ALA A 220 -7.58 1.38 3.41
CA ALA A 220 -8.16 2.72 3.40
C ALA A 220 -8.83 3.04 4.75
N ASP A 221 -9.58 2.09 5.32
CA ASP A 221 -10.24 2.24 6.62
C ASP A 221 -9.22 2.43 7.75
N LEU A 222 -8.08 1.71 7.69
CA LEU A 222 -6.96 1.93 8.61
C LEU A 222 -6.40 3.34 8.51
N CYS A 223 -6.15 3.84 7.30
CA CYS A 223 -5.63 5.20 7.11
C CYS A 223 -6.59 6.24 7.69
N LYS A 224 -7.90 6.09 7.46
CA LYS A 224 -8.93 6.97 8.04
C LYS A 224 -8.95 6.89 9.56
N LEU A 225 -8.86 5.69 10.11
CA LEU A 225 -8.78 5.50 11.57
C LEU A 225 -7.55 6.19 12.16
N LEU A 226 -6.37 6.03 11.57
CA LEU A 226 -5.14 6.67 12.05
C LEU A 226 -5.18 8.20 11.92
N LEU A 227 -5.87 8.74 10.91
CA LEU A 227 -6.11 10.17 10.76
C LEU A 227 -7.03 10.73 11.86
N ALA A 228 -7.98 9.94 12.36
CA ALA A 228 -8.98 10.35 13.34
C ALA A 228 -8.66 9.92 14.78
N ALA A 229 -7.71 9.02 14.99
CA ALA A 229 -7.40 8.46 16.31
C ALA A 229 -6.90 9.53 17.29
N PRO A 230 -7.15 9.40 18.60
CA PRO A 230 -6.54 10.25 19.62
C PRO A 230 -5.00 10.13 19.61
N ASP A 231 -4.31 11.27 19.74
CA ASP A 231 -2.85 11.32 19.66
C ASP A 231 -2.16 10.42 20.69
N GLU A 232 -2.70 10.36 21.91
CA GLU A 232 -2.17 9.54 23.01
C GLU A 232 -2.18 8.02 22.70
N LYS A 233 -3.01 7.59 21.74
CA LYS A 233 -3.08 6.17 21.33
C LYS A 233 -2.13 5.81 20.21
N ILE A 234 -1.66 6.81 19.46
CA ILE A 234 -0.87 6.58 18.24
C ILE A 234 0.52 7.21 18.26
N ALA A 235 0.78 8.15 19.17
CA ALA A 235 2.06 8.85 19.24
C ALA A 235 3.22 7.86 19.36
N ASN A 236 4.14 7.93 18.40
CA ASN A 236 5.32 7.06 18.29
C ASN A 236 5.00 5.55 18.33
N GLN A 237 3.83 5.17 17.86
CA GLN A 237 3.44 3.76 17.76
C GLN A 237 3.76 3.18 16.39
N ILE A 238 4.07 1.88 16.41
CA ILE A 238 4.17 1.03 15.22
C ILE A 238 3.07 -0.02 15.32
N PHE A 239 2.33 -0.22 14.22
CA PHE A 239 1.24 -1.19 14.16
C PHE A 239 1.41 -2.12 12.95
N ASN A 240 1.39 -3.43 13.18
CA ASN A 240 1.16 -4.39 12.12
C ASN A 240 -0.30 -4.32 11.67
N CYS A 241 -0.50 -4.45 10.35
CA CYS A 241 -1.84 -4.50 9.80
C CYS A 241 -1.94 -5.54 8.69
N GLY A 242 -2.53 -6.68 9.00
CA GLY A 242 -2.83 -7.78 8.09
C GLY A 242 -4.05 -8.54 8.59
N PHE A 243 -4.66 -9.33 7.70
CA PHE A 243 -5.83 -10.13 8.05
C PHE A 243 -5.54 -11.62 7.94
N GLN A 244 -5.17 -12.11 6.76
CA GLN A 244 -4.96 -13.52 6.50
C GLN A 244 -3.51 -13.80 6.12
N ASN A 245 -2.86 -14.67 6.88
CA ASN A 245 -1.54 -15.23 6.52
C ASN A 245 -1.78 -16.51 5.72
N LEU A 246 -1.64 -16.46 4.40
CA LEU A 246 -1.91 -17.58 3.49
C LEU A 246 -0.65 -17.94 2.71
N SER A 247 -0.49 -19.24 2.40
CA SER A 247 0.51 -19.65 1.41
C SER A 247 0.07 -19.22 0.00
N ILE A 248 1.03 -19.06 -0.91
CA ILE A 248 0.71 -18.77 -2.32
C ILE A 248 -0.20 -19.85 -2.92
N MET A 249 -0.03 -21.12 -2.50
CA MET A 249 -0.90 -22.21 -2.91
C MET A 249 -2.32 -22.03 -2.37
N ASP A 250 -2.50 -21.62 -1.12
CA ASP A 250 -3.83 -21.41 -0.56
C ASP A 250 -4.52 -20.19 -1.19
N ILE A 251 -3.77 -19.13 -1.50
CA ILE A 251 -4.28 -18.02 -2.31
C ILE A 251 -4.76 -18.53 -3.67
N ALA A 252 -3.97 -19.37 -4.36
CA ALA A 252 -4.35 -19.93 -5.65
C ALA A 252 -5.62 -20.79 -5.58
N LYS A 253 -5.80 -21.57 -4.51
CA LYS A 253 -7.04 -22.34 -4.28
C LYS A 253 -8.26 -21.43 -4.05
N VAL A 254 -8.11 -20.36 -3.27
CA VAL A 254 -9.18 -19.35 -3.08
C VAL A 254 -9.53 -18.69 -4.41
N VAL A 255 -8.53 -18.24 -5.17
CA VAL A 255 -8.73 -17.65 -6.50
C VAL A 255 -9.45 -18.61 -7.42
N LYS A 256 -8.99 -19.88 -7.53
CA LYS A 256 -9.64 -20.90 -8.33
C LYS A 256 -11.11 -21.05 -7.97
N LYS A 257 -11.41 -21.26 -6.69
CA LYS A 257 -12.78 -21.46 -6.18
C LYS A 257 -13.68 -20.29 -6.58
N VAL A 258 -13.25 -19.06 -6.26
CA VAL A 258 -14.08 -17.86 -6.50
C VAL A 258 -14.25 -17.58 -7.99
N VAL A 259 -13.20 -17.73 -8.80
CA VAL A 259 -13.31 -17.47 -10.23
C VAL A 259 -14.18 -18.52 -10.91
N GLU A 260 -14.13 -19.79 -10.51
CA GLU A 260 -15.05 -20.84 -11.02
C GLU A 260 -16.52 -20.56 -10.62
N GLU A 261 -16.76 -19.99 -9.45
CA GLU A 261 -18.11 -19.55 -9.02
C GLU A 261 -18.62 -18.35 -9.83
N GLU A 262 -17.75 -17.36 -10.05
CA GLU A 262 -18.11 -16.08 -10.71
C GLU A 262 -18.16 -16.19 -12.25
N PHE A 263 -17.40 -17.11 -12.84
CA PHE A 263 -17.32 -17.35 -14.28
C PHE A 263 -17.47 -18.85 -14.58
N PRO A 264 -18.66 -19.44 -14.33
CA PRO A 264 -18.89 -20.88 -14.51
C PRO A 264 -18.70 -21.34 -15.97
N GLU A 265 -18.86 -20.42 -16.95
CA GLU A 265 -18.60 -20.66 -18.36
C GLU A 265 -17.13 -20.94 -18.67
N ASN A 266 -16.20 -20.56 -17.81
CA ASN A 266 -14.78 -20.86 -17.99
C ASN A 266 -14.42 -22.33 -17.68
N GLY A 267 -15.33 -23.07 -17.04
CA GLY A 267 -15.09 -24.45 -16.62
C GLY A 267 -14.05 -24.54 -15.49
N SER A 268 -13.45 -25.72 -15.34
CA SER A 268 -12.45 -25.91 -14.28
C SER A 268 -11.11 -25.25 -14.63
N ILE A 269 -10.57 -24.48 -13.67
CA ILE A 269 -9.32 -23.73 -13.81
C ILE A 269 -8.17 -24.56 -13.24
N PRO A 270 -7.21 -25.04 -14.04
CA PRO A 270 -6.06 -25.79 -13.56
C PRO A 270 -5.10 -24.89 -12.77
N ILE A 271 -4.49 -25.46 -11.73
CA ILE A 271 -3.35 -24.87 -11.01
C ILE A 271 -2.10 -25.64 -11.44
N GLU A 272 -1.18 -24.91 -12.10
CA GLU A 272 0.13 -25.43 -12.51
C GLU A 272 1.19 -24.96 -11.52
N ILE A 273 2.02 -25.89 -11.01
CA ILE A 273 3.08 -25.55 -10.06
C ILE A 273 4.42 -25.53 -10.80
N THR A 274 5.18 -24.46 -10.61
CA THR A 274 6.53 -24.28 -11.15
C THR A 274 7.51 -24.07 -10.00
N SER A 275 8.77 -24.47 -10.15
CA SER A 275 9.82 -24.17 -9.17
C SER A 275 9.97 -22.66 -8.94
N SER A 276 10.41 -22.27 -7.76
CA SER A 276 10.66 -20.88 -7.41
C SER A 276 11.89 -20.77 -6.52
N ASP A 277 12.72 -19.78 -6.80
CA ASP A 277 13.84 -19.38 -5.97
C ASP A 277 13.46 -18.25 -4.98
N ASP A 278 12.17 -17.88 -4.92
CA ASP A 278 11.67 -16.85 -3.99
C ASP A 278 11.64 -17.40 -2.56
N LEU A 279 12.66 -17.05 -1.79
CA LEU A 279 12.81 -17.43 -0.38
C LEU A 279 11.97 -16.61 0.58
N ARG A 280 11.31 -15.56 0.13
CA ARG A 280 10.50 -14.69 0.98
C ARG A 280 9.29 -15.45 1.49
N SER A 281 9.24 -15.65 2.81
CA SER A 281 8.10 -16.25 3.50
C SER A 281 7.93 -15.54 4.82
N TYR A 282 6.82 -14.84 5.00
CA TYR A 282 6.58 -14.07 6.20
C TYR A 282 5.09 -13.99 6.53
N HIS A 283 4.82 -13.80 7.80
CA HIS A 283 3.49 -13.62 8.36
C HIS A 283 3.56 -12.57 9.47
N ILE A 284 2.43 -12.06 9.93
CA ILE A 284 2.36 -11.05 10.98
C ILE A 284 1.18 -11.28 11.92
N ASN A 285 1.36 -10.82 13.16
CA ASN A 285 0.30 -10.68 14.14
C ASN A 285 -0.13 -9.21 14.23
N SER A 286 -1.43 -8.94 14.06
CA SER A 286 -2.02 -7.60 14.10
C SER A 286 -2.83 -7.33 15.38
N SER A 287 -2.62 -8.11 16.45
CA SER A 287 -3.39 -7.99 17.70
C SER A 287 -3.16 -6.66 18.42
N LYS A 288 -2.00 -6.01 18.23
CA LYS A 288 -1.69 -4.72 18.88
C LYS A 288 -2.66 -3.64 18.42
N ILE A 289 -2.86 -3.49 17.11
CA ILE A 289 -3.75 -2.45 16.59
C ILE A 289 -5.21 -2.70 16.99
N LYS A 290 -5.64 -3.97 17.05
CA LYS A 290 -6.97 -4.35 17.56
C LYS A 290 -7.15 -3.90 19.02
N ARG A 291 -6.19 -4.18 19.89
CA ARG A 291 -6.25 -3.78 21.31
C ARG A 291 -6.19 -2.28 21.50
N ALA A 292 -5.33 -1.58 20.74
CA ALA A 292 -5.11 -0.15 20.91
C ALA A 292 -6.22 0.72 20.33
N LEU A 293 -6.71 0.37 19.15
CA LEU A 293 -7.60 1.20 18.34
C LEU A 293 -8.93 0.52 17.96
N GLY A 294 -9.13 -0.75 18.33
CA GLY A 294 -10.32 -1.52 17.94
C GLY A 294 -10.38 -1.86 16.45
N PHE A 295 -9.26 -1.72 15.73
CA PHE A 295 -9.24 -2.00 14.29
C PHE A 295 -9.18 -3.50 14.03
N GLU A 296 -10.13 -3.96 13.24
CA GLU A 296 -10.17 -5.32 12.69
C GLU A 296 -10.47 -5.23 11.21
N PRO A 297 -9.61 -5.81 10.33
CA PRO A 297 -9.94 -5.96 8.91
C PRO A 297 -11.23 -6.77 8.73
N LYS A 298 -12.02 -6.41 7.73
CA LYS A 298 -13.34 -7.01 7.49
C LYS A 298 -13.41 -7.81 6.20
N HIS A 299 -12.50 -7.55 5.27
CA HIS A 299 -12.54 -8.13 3.93
C HIS A 299 -11.46 -9.19 3.77
N SER A 300 -11.87 -10.37 3.38
CA SER A 300 -11.01 -11.53 3.12
C SER A 300 -10.32 -11.45 1.75
N VAL A 301 -9.38 -12.37 1.49
CA VAL A 301 -8.82 -12.60 0.15
C VAL A 301 -9.92 -13.03 -0.83
N GLU A 302 -10.92 -13.79 -0.36
CA GLU A 302 -12.08 -14.17 -1.16
C GLU A 302 -12.88 -12.94 -1.65
N ASP A 303 -13.09 -11.94 -0.76
CA ASP A 303 -13.75 -10.68 -1.11
C ASP A 303 -12.92 -9.89 -2.12
N ALA A 304 -11.60 -9.88 -1.97
CA ALA A 304 -10.70 -9.23 -2.93
C ALA A 304 -10.81 -9.86 -4.33
N VAL A 305 -10.87 -11.18 -4.41
CA VAL A 305 -11.04 -11.90 -5.68
C VAL A 305 -12.40 -11.61 -6.29
N ARG A 306 -13.49 -11.62 -5.51
CA ARG A 306 -14.84 -11.26 -6.01
C ARG A 306 -14.89 -9.84 -6.55
N GLY A 307 -14.31 -8.88 -5.84
CA GLY A 307 -14.23 -7.49 -6.31
C GLY A 307 -13.45 -7.35 -7.62
N LEU A 308 -12.38 -8.12 -7.80
CA LEU A 308 -11.64 -8.16 -9.07
C LEU A 308 -12.46 -8.82 -10.19
N CYS A 309 -13.14 -9.93 -9.92
CA CYS A 309 -14.04 -10.58 -10.89
C CYS A 309 -15.12 -9.60 -11.37
N GLU A 310 -15.72 -8.85 -10.46
CA GLU A 310 -16.72 -7.84 -10.82
C GLU A 310 -16.12 -6.70 -11.65
N ALA A 311 -14.90 -6.24 -11.33
CA ALA A 311 -14.21 -5.23 -12.13
C ALA A 311 -13.89 -5.72 -13.55
N PHE A 312 -13.50 -7.00 -13.72
CA PHE A 312 -13.31 -7.62 -15.03
C PHE A 312 -14.64 -7.70 -15.80
N ARG A 313 -15.71 -8.16 -15.16
CA ARG A 313 -17.05 -8.26 -15.75
C ARG A 313 -17.58 -6.91 -16.24
N GLN A 314 -17.30 -5.84 -15.50
CA GLN A 314 -17.67 -4.47 -15.82
C GLN A 314 -16.76 -3.80 -16.86
N GLY A 315 -15.74 -4.49 -17.37
CA GLY A 315 -14.77 -3.92 -18.31
C GLY A 315 -13.88 -2.81 -17.73
N LYS A 316 -13.75 -2.73 -16.40
CA LYS A 316 -12.91 -1.73 -15.72
C LYS A 316 -11.42 -2.01 -15.82
N LEU A 317 -11.05 -3.21 -16.24
CA LEU A 317 -9.67 -3.67 -16.36
C LEU A 317 -9.39 -4.16 -17.80
N PRO A 318 -9.52 -3.28 -18.80
CA PRO A 318 -9.25 -3.64 -20.19
C PRO A 318 -7.77 -3.95 -20.39
N ASP A 319 -7.46 -4.77 -21.39
CA ASP A 319 -6.09 -5.07 -21.83
C ASP A 319 -5.15 -5.47 -20.69
N SER A 320 -5.68 -6.25 -19.72
CA SER A 320 -5.07 -6.50 -18.40
C SER A 320 -3.67 -7.12 -18.45
N PHE A 321 -3.24 -7.71 -19.56
CA PHE A 321 -1.89 -8.23 -19.77
C PHE A 321 -0.99 -7.30 -20.57
N ASP A 322 -1.56 -6.43 -21.37
CA ASP A 322 -0.85 -5.63 -22.38
C ASP A 322 -0.69 -4.16 -21.95
N ASP A 323 -1.57 -3.66 -21.08
CA ASP A 323 -1.44 -2.32 -20.51
C ASP A 323 -0.38 -2.31 -19.39
N ASP A 324 0.75 -1.69 -19.68
CA ASP A 324 1.88 -1.58 -18.75
C ASP A 324 1.53 -0.87 -17.45
N ARG A 325 0.49 -0.03 -17.45
CA ARG A 325 0.05 0.72 -16.27
C ARG A 325 -0.40 -0.18 -15.10
N TYR A 326 -0.77 -1.43 -15.36
CA TYR A 326 -1.10 -2.39 -14.31
C TYR A 326 0.13 -3.03 -13.64
N TYR A 327 1.33 -2.81 -14.19
CA TYR A 327 2.56 -3.49 -13.78
C TYR A 327 3.65 -2.46 -13.50
N ASN A 328 4.00 -2.25 -12.23
CA ASN A 328 4.96 -1.22 -11.84
C ASN A 328 6.31 -1.34 -12.57
N VAL A 329 6.85 -2.55 -12.71
CA VAL A 329 8.12 -2.79 -13.41
C VAL A 329 8.06 -2.34 -14.87
N ARG A 330 6.96 -2.65 -15.57
CA ARG A 330 6.78 -2.27 -16.98
C ARG A 330 6.63 -0.77 -17.14
N THR A 331 5.80 -0.18 -16.28
CA THR A 331 5.60 1.28 -16.29
C THR A 331 6.91 2.02 -16.04
N MET A 332 7.71 1.62 -15.04
CA MET A 332 9.01 2.25 -14.77
C MET A 332 9.95 2.16 -15.98
N LYS A 333 10.00 1.00 -16.66
CA LYS A 333 10.79 0.86 -17.89
C LYS A 333 10.28 1.75 -19.02
N ALA A 334 8.96 1.87 -19.18
CA ALA A 334 8.36 2.66 -20.25
C ALA A 334 8.56 4.18 -20.07
N VAL A 335 8.56 4.67 -18.83
CA VAL A 335 8.75 6.11 -18.55
C VAL A 335 10.22 6.52 -18.45
N GLY A 336 11.16 5.56 -18.60
CA GLY A 336 12.58 5.82 -18.44
C GLY A 336 12.86 6.45 -17.08
N ALA A 337 12.44 5.76 -16.02
CA ALA A 337 12.58 6.27 -14.66
C ALA A 337 14.07 6.50 -14.34
N GLU A 338 14.56 7.71 -14.58
CA GLU A 338 15.89 8.25 -14.28
C GLU A 338 15.88 9.04 -12.97
#